data_6223befef5317b8cb3aee0c0ad507b83
#
_entry.id   6223befef5317b8cb3aee0c0ad507b83
#
_cell.length_a   1.000
_cell.length_b   1.000
_cell.length_c   1.000
_cell.angle_alpha   90.00
_cell.angle_beta   90.00
_cell.angle_gamma   90.00
#
_symmetry.space_group_name_H-M   'P 1'
#
loop_
_entity.id
_entity.type
_entity.pdbx_description
1 polymer ?
#
loop_
_entity_poly.entity_id
_entity_poly.type
_entity_poly.pdbx_seq_one_letter_code
_entity_poly.pdbx_strand_id
1 'polypeptide(L)'
;HTKTGVEKILQNTPMSNKSFSYKGSDGATKKMKYSTAFMKAGTKSKVSPYHLASRAKQEVVISSGLMSSSVSGKVAGYEGIYNFYNIGANNSTVAGGAIANGLKWASSGTTYSRPWNSPYKSIVGGGSYIGKNYINVGQNTLYLQKFNVTSKNRYNHQYMGNVEAPNSEATKTNTAYGTDKNEMSMVFSIPVYEDMPDTACSVPSGGKNPNNYLKSLSVTDHAFASKFVLGDHGSKIYKLTVENKVTSIKINAKAVSTEAAVTGTGVKELAVGTKTYTVKVTSESGSVRNYKIKVTREEA
;
A
#
# COMPACT_ATOMS: atom_id res chain seq x y z
N HIS A 1 -3.50 4.88 25.03
CA HIS A 1 -2.19 5.43 24.68
C HIS A 1 -1.75 6.46 25.72
N THR A 2 -0.46 6.44 26.10
CA THR A 2 0.12 7.33 27.10
C THR A 2 1.27 8.15 26.53
N LYS A 3 1.52 9.30 27.12
CA LYS A 3 2.69 10.13 26.77
C LYS A 3 4.01 9.40 27.04
N THR A 4 4.07 8.60 28.10
CA THR A 4 5.22 7.74 28.45
C THR A 4 5.47 6.72 27.36
N GLY A 5 4.43 6.07 26.82
CA GLY A 5 4.57 5.15 25.70
C GLY A 5 5.09 5.82 24.44
N VAL A 6 4.65 7.05 24.14
CA VAL A 6 5.24 7.81 23.03
C VAL A 6 6.71 8.12 23.26
N GLU A 7 7.12 8.50 24.49
CA GLU A 7 8.53 8.74 24.82
C GLU A 7 9.36 7.46 24.68
N LYS A 8 8.84 6.28 25.05
CA LYS A 8 9.50 4.98 24.82
C LYS A 8 9.77 4.74 23.32
N ILE A 9 8.80 5.01 22.45
CA ILE A 9 8.99 4.90 20.99
C ILE A 9 10.06 5.89 20.49
N LEU A 10 10.10 7.10 21.02
CA LEU A 10 11.04 8.13 20.63
C LEU A 10 12.45 7.95 21.24
N GLN A 11 12.67 6.97 22.10
CA GLN A 11 13.99 6.69 22.68
C GLN A 11 15.07 6.55 21.59
N ASN A 12 16.29 6.99 21.94
CA ASN A 12 17.45 6.97 21.08
C ASN A 12 17.26 7.77 19.77
N THR A 13 16.47 8.84 19.84
CA THR A 13 16.30 9.79 18.73
C THR A 13 16.49 11.22 19.22
N PRO A 14 16.75 12.19 18.32
CA PRO A 14 16.80 13.59 18.70
C PRO A 14 15.48 14.16 19.24
N MET A 15 14.38 13.43 19.13
CA MET A 15 13.07 13.81 19.68
C MET A 15 12.88 13.33 21.14
N SER A 16 13.71 12.41 21.62
CA SER A 16 13.57 11.78 22.94
C SER A 16 13.66 12.81 24.05
N ASN A 17 12.60 12.96 24.85
CA ASN A 17 12.48 13.94 25.94
C ASN A 17 12.77 15.40 25.55
N LYS A 18 12.79 15.72 24.26
CA LYS A 18 13.07 17.04 23.73
C LYS A 18 11.79 17.84 23.47
N SER A 19 11.98 19.15 23.44
CA SER A 19 10.94 20.11 23.11
C SER A 19 11.38 20.96 21.92
N PHE A 20 10.41 21.45 21.18
CA PHE A 20 10.58 22.47 20.14
C PHE A 20 9.76 23.72 20.46
N SER A 21 10.15 24.85 19.89
CA SER A 21 9.39 26.10 19.97
C SER A 21 8.54 26.27 18.71
N TYR A 22 7.37 26.89 18.85
CA TYR A 22 6.47 27.22 17.75
C TYR A 22 5.65 28.46 18.07
N LYS A 23 5.14 29.18 17.07
CA LYS A 23 4.21 30.27 17.25
C LYS A 23 2.79 29.73 17.42
N GLY A 24 2.14 30.11 18.50
CA GLY A 24 0.71 29.87 18.71
C GLY A 24 -0.17 30.77 17.82
N SER A 25 -1.47 30.51 17.82
CA SER A 25 -2.45 31.34 17.09
C SER A 25 -2.50 32.77 17.60
N ASP A 26 -2.11 33.00 18.84
CA ASP A 26 -1.95 34.29 19.52
C ASP A 26 -0.61 34.97 19.18
N GLY A 27 0.21 34.42 18.30
CA GLY A 27 1.53 34.91 17.93
C GLY A 27 2.60 34.68 19.00
N ALA A 28 2.25 34.23 20.23
CA ALA A 28 3.20 33.96 21.29
C ALA A 28 4.08 32.73 20.97
N THR A 29 5.34 32.80 21.41
CA THR A 29 6.24 31.65 21.31
C THR A 29 5.91 30.66 22.42
N LYS A 30 5.52 29.45 22.05
CA LYS A 30 5.20 28.31 22.92
C LYS A 30 6.25 27.25 22.80
N LYS A 31 6.46 26.46 23.87
CA LYS A 31 7.35 25.31 23.89
C LYS A 31 6.53 24.05 24.13
N MET A 32 6.82 22.99 23.37
CA MET A 32 6.10 21.72 23.48
C MET A 32 7.06 20.54 23.33
N LYS A 33 6.86 19.48 24.14
CA LYS A 33 7.55 18.21 23.95
C LYS A 33 7.02 17.49 22.70
N TYR A 34 7.90 16.77 21.99
CA TYR A 34 7.50 15.94 20.83
C TYR A 34 6.42 14.92 21.21
N SER A 35 6.56 14.25 22.34
CA SER A 35 5.55 13.30 22.84
C SER A 35 4.18 13.96 23.01
N THR A 36 4.12 15.17 23.52
CA THR A 36 2.86 15.91 23.64
C THR A 36 2.27 16.27 22.27
N ALA A 37 3.12 16.60 21.29
CA ALA A 37 2.66 16.88 19.91
C ALA A 37 2.05 15.63 19.26
N PHE A 38 2.69 14.47 19.42
CA PHE A 38 2.14 13.19 18.90
C PHE A 38 0.83 12.80 19.58
N MET A 39 0.71 12.97 20.91
CA MET A 39 -0.57 12.75 21.61
C MET A 39 -1.68 13.66 21.05
N LYS A 40 -1.41 14.94 20.85
CA LYS A 40 -2.37 15.88 20.23
C LYS A 40 -2.70 15.52 18.79
N ALA A 41 -1.70 15.07 18.01
CA ALA A 41 -1.90 14.59 16.66
C ALA A 41 -2.82 13.36 16.64
N GLY A 42 -2.61 12.40 17.53
CA GLY A 42 -3.45 11.21 17.67
C GLY A 42 -4.90 11.56 17.97
N THR A 43 -5.14 12.43 18.95
CA THR A 43 -6.50 12.91 19.31
C THR A 43 -7.18 13.58 18.10
N LYS A 44 -6.47 14.49 17.41
CA LYS A 44 -7.05 15.23 16.29
C LYS A 44 -7.32 14.37 15.06
N SER A 45 -6.43 13.42 14.76
CA SER A 45 -6.51 12.57 13.56
C SER A 45 -7.29 11.29 13.77
N LYS A 46 -7.62 10.91 15.01
CA LYS A 46 -8.16 9.60 15.39
C LYS A 46 -7.23 8.45 14.97
N VAL A 47 -5.93 8.67 15.01
CA VAL A 47 -4.89 7.68 14.72
C VAL A 47 -4.09 7.44 15.99
N SER A 48 -3.62 6.20 16.20
CA SER A 48 -2.76 5.88 17.34
C SER A 48 -1.56 6.84 17.40
N PRO A 49 -1.34 7.57 18.50
CA PRO A 49 -0.16 8.41 18.65
C PRO A 49 1.14 7.60 18.62
N TYR A 50 1.09 6.30 18.97
CA TYR A 50 2.20 5.37 18.85
C TYR A 50 2.54 5.12 17.39
N HIS A 51 1.52 4.87 16.56
CA HIS A 51 1.71 4.74 15.11
C HIS A 51 2.30 6.01 14.50
N LEU A 52 1.79 7.18 14.85
CA LEU A 52 2.29 8.46 14.34
C LEU A 52 3.75 8.72 14.76
N ALA A 53 4.10 8.42 16.02
CA ALA A 53 5.47 8.58 16.51
C ALA A 53 6.44 7.60 15.82
N SER A 54 6.06 6.32 15.65
CA SER A 54 6.88 5.33 14.97
C SER A 54 7.07 5.66 13.49
N ARG A 55 6.03 6.13 12.79
CA ARG A 55 6.14 6.59 11.39
C ARG A 55 7.08 7.77 11.28
N ALA A 56 6.93 8.80 12.10
CA ALA A 56 7.84 9.93 12.09
C ALA A 56 9.30 9.50 12.37
N LYS A 57 9.50 8.60 13.36
CA LYS A 57 10.83 8.04 13.64
C LYS A 57 11.43 7.35 12.41
N GLN A 58 10.66 6.53 11.71
CA GLN A 58 11.11 5.83 10.49
C GLN A 58 11.43 6.80 9.34
N GLU A 59 10.61 7.84 9.18
CA GLU A 59 10.72 8.77 8.04
C GLU A 59 11.82 9.81 8.20
N VAL A 60 12.10 10.25 9.43
CA VAL A 60 12.98 11.41 9.61
C VAL A 60 14.16 11.19 10.54
N VAL A 61 14.28 10.06 11.23
CA VAL A 61 15.46 9.78 12.06
C VAL A 61 16.49 8.98 11.25
N ILE A 62 17.66 9.56 11.09
CA ILE A 62 18.79 8.96 10.36
C ILE A 62 19.68 8.18 11.33
N SER A 63 19.92 8.76 12.52
CA SER A 63 20.67 8.14 13.61
C SER A 63 20.20 8.68 14.97
N SER A 64 20.76 8.19 16.06
CA SER A 64 20.43 8.67 17.41
C SER A 64 20.65 10.17 17.62
N GLY A 65 21.57 10.79 16.87
CA GLY A 65 21.88 12.21 16.95
C GLY A 65 21.41 13.04 15.76
N LEU A 66 20.86 12.43 14.72
CA LEU A 66 20.61 13.12 13.44
C LEU A 66 19.19 12.85 12.90
N MET A 67 18.53 13.93 12.49
CA MET A 67 17.28 13.87 11.71
C MET A 67 17.47 14.38 10.28
N SER A 68 16.58 13.97 9.40
CA SER A 68 16.49 14.44 8.02
C SER A 68 16.39 15.97 7.96
N SER A 69 16.97 16.56 6.94
CA SER A 69 16.83 17.99 6.64
C SER A 69 15.38 18.41 6.39
N SER A 70 14.48 17.46 6.03
CA SER A 70 13.04 17.71 5.87
C SER A 70 12.36 18.24 7.15
N VAL A 71 13.00 18.08 8.32
CA VAL A 71 12.49 18.58 9.61
C VAL A 71 13.42 19.57 10.29
N SER A 72 14.44 20.07 9.57
CA SER A 72 15.38 21.05 10.11
C SER A 72 14.84 22.48 10.14
N GLY A 73 13.91 22.81 9.25
CA GLY A 73 13.46 24.17 8.99
C GLY A 73 14.54 25.09 8.39
N LYS A 74 15.61 24.51 7.82
CA LYS A 74 16.78 25.23 7.31
C LYS A 74 17.10 24.91 5.84
N VAL A 75 16.21 24.21 5.14
CA VAL A 75 16.43 23.90 3.71
C VAL A 75 16.21 25.17 2.91
N ALA A 76 17.21 25.51 2.06
CA ALA A 76 17.18 26.71 1.22
C ALA A 76 15.91 26.75 0.33
N GLY A 77 15.21 27.87 0.37
CA GLY A 77 13.92 28.08 -0.30
C GLY A 77 12.70 27.51 0.43
N TYR A 78 12.92 26.82 1.57
CA TYR A 78 11.87 26.26 2.43
C TYR A 78 12.15 26.51 3.92
N GLU A 79 12.77 27.63 4.25
CA GLU A 79 13.10 28.00 5.61
C GLU A 79 11.83 28.06 6.48
N GLY A 80 11.91 27.46 7.65
CA GLY A 80 10.78 27.39 8.58
C GLY A 80 9.71 26.36 8.20
N ILE A 81 9.91 25.56 7.13
CA ILE A 81 8.98 24.49 6.72
C ILE A 81 9.50 23.13 7.22
N TYR A 82 8.56 22.29 7.65
CA TYR A 82 8.83 20.97 8.25
C TYR A 82 7.95 19.89 7.63
N ASN A 83 8.48 18.67 7.48
CA ASN A 83 7.71 17.52 7.00
C ASN A 83 8.11 16.25 7.74
N PHE A 84 7.44 15.95 8.85
CA PHE A 84 7.76 14.82 9.74
C PHE A 84 7.36 13.46 9.20
N TYR A 85 6.63 13.39 8.09
CA TYR A 85 6.18 12.13 7.50
C TYR A 85 6.56 11.99 6.02
N ASN A 86 7.42 12.88 5.52
CA ASN A 86 7.84 12.93 4.12
C ASN A 86 6.68 12.87 3.10
N ILE A 87 5.50 13.40 3.48
CA ILE A 87 4.33 13.44 2.61
C ILE A 87 4.64 14.30 1.38
N GLY A 88 4.36 13.78 0.18
CA GLY A 88 4.69 14.43 -1.08
C GLY A 88 6.17 14.34 -1.49
N ALA A 89 7.01 13.68 -0.69
CA ALA A 89 8.40 13.39 -1.03
C ALA A 89 8.45 12.22 -2.04
N ASN A 90 8.39 12.53 -3.31
CA ASN A 90 8.52 11.58 -4.40
C ASN A 90 9.84 11.81 -5.16
N ASN A 91 10.35 10.75 -5.78
CA ASN A 91 11.50 10.88 -6.67
C ASN A 91 11.07 11.64 -7.93
N SER A 92 11.63 12.82 -8.12
CA SER A 92 11.44 13.62 -9.32
C SER A 92 12.75 14.27 -9.73
N THR A 93 12.79 14.79 -10.94
CA THR A 93 13.91 15.54 -11.53
C THR A 93 14.06 16.95 -10.94
N VAL A 94 13.23 17.34 -9.95
CA VAL A 94 13.32 18.67 -9.32
C VAL A 94 14.61 18.79 -8.53
N ALA A 95 15.28 19.92 -8.66
CA ALA A 95 16.46 20.25 -7.88
C ALA A 95 16.16 20.13 -6.37
N GLY A 96 17.03 19.41 -5.64
CA GLY A 96 16.80 19.08 -4.24
C GLY A 96 16.02 17.77 -3.99
N GLY A 97 15.55 17.08 -5.06
CA GLY A 97 15.00 15.73 -5.02
C GLY A 97 13.75 15.57 -4.15
N ALA A 98 13.60 14.40 -3.56
CA ALA A 98 12.42 14.04 -2.76
C ALA A 98 12.17 14.97 -1.56
N ILE A 99 13.23 15.46 -0.91
CA ILE A 99 13.12 16.40 0.22
C ILE A 99 12.49 17.71 -0.24
N ALA A 100 12.99 18.30 -1.33
CA ALA A 100 12.44 19.54 -1.87
C ALA A 100 10.98 19.40 -2.29
N ASN A 101 10.60 18.28 -2.92
CA ASN A 101 9.20 17.98 -3.26
C ASN A 101 8.30 17.90 -2.02
N GLY A 102 8.74 17.17 -0.99
CA GLY A 102 8.00 17.05 0.26
C GLY A 102 7.84 18.40 0.96
N LEU A 103 8.87 19.25 0.96
CA LEU A 103 8.81 20.60 1.54
C LEU A 103 7.96 21.57 0.70
N LYS A 104 8.03 21.48 -0.63
CA LYS A 104 7.14 22.21 -1.54
C LYS A 104 5.68 21.88 -1.26
N TRP A 105 5.36 20.59 -1.11
CA TRP A 105 4.01 20.18 -0.74
C TRP A 105 3.61 20.69 0.65
N ALA A 106 4.50 20.64 1.64
CA ALA A 106 4.26 21.10 3.00
C ALA A 106 4.12 22.63 3.12
N SER A 107 4.75 23.39 2.22
CA SER A 107 4.69 24.85 2.20
C SER A 107 3.45 25.41 1.48
N SER A 108 2.75 24.59 0.67
CA SER A 108 1.67 25.04 -0.22
C SER A 108 0.30 24.48 0.16
N GLY A 109 -0.77 25.19 -0.22
CA GLY A 109 -2.15 24.80 0.06
C GLY A 109 -2.59 25.04 1.50
N THR A 110 -3.86 24.74 1.78
CA THR A 110 -4.52 25.04 3.07
C THR A 110 -5.00 23.79 3.81
N THR A 111 -5.10 22.65 3.12
CA THR A 111 -5.56 21.39 3.74
C THR A 111 -4.54 20.85 4.73
N TYR A 112 -4.99 20.10 5.73
CA TYR A 112 -4.15 19.48 6.76
C TYR A 112 -3.30 20.49 7.55
N SER A 113 -3.84 21.69 7.78
CA SER A 113 -3.16 22.79 8.49
C SER A 113 -1.86 23.28 7.82
N ARG A 114 -1.73 23.12 6.49
CA ARG A 114 -0.63 23.72 5.72
C ARG A 114 -0.79 25.24 5.61
N PRO A 115 0.29 25.97 5.46
CA PRO A 115 1.70 25.54 5.43
C PRO A 115 2.18 25.00 6.78
N TRP A 116 3.05 23.98 6.74
CA TRP A 116 3.64 23.38 7.93
C TRP A 116 4.86 24.17 8.41
N ASN A 117 4.62 25.39 8.81
CA ASN A 117 5.64 26.34 9.25
C ASN A 117 6.05 26.18 10.73
N SER A 118 5.84 25.01 11.29
CA SER A 118 6.36 24.61 12.60
C SER A 118 6.34 23.08 12.74
N PRO A 119 7.19 22.49 13.60
CA PRO A 119 7.12 21.07 13.92
C PRO A 119 5.71 20.65 14.37
N TYR A 120 5.03 21.47 15.18
CA TYR A 120 3.67 21.19 15.65
C TYR A 120 2.67 21.04 14.50
N LYS A 121 2.64 22.00 13.57
CA LYS A 121 1.73 21.93 12.41
C LYS A 121 2.03 20.75 11.51
N SER A 122 3.30 20.43 11.31
CA SER A 122 3.72 19.26 10.52
C SER A 122 3.29 17.94 11.17
N ILE A 123 3.54 17.76 12.47
CA ILE A 123 3.17 16.54 13.19
C ILE A 123 1.65 16.36 13.21
N VAL A 124 0.90 17.40 13.55
CA VAL A 124 -0.57 17.32 13.63
C VAL A 124 -1.23 17.26 12.26
N GLY A 125 -0.75 18.06 11.32
CA GLY A 125 -1.28 18.10 9.96
C GLY A 125 -0.98 16.82 9.20
N GLY A 126 0.24 16.28 9.32
CA GLY A 126 0.62 15.01 8.73
C GLY A 126 -0.15 13.84 9.33
N GLY A 127 -0.34 13.83 10.65
CA GLY A 127 -1.22 12.85 11.30
C GLY A 127 -2.66 12.90 10.75
N SER A 128 -3.20 14.10 10.53
CA SER A 128 -4.51 14.30 9.92
C SER A 128 -4.57 13.80 8.47
N TYR A 129 -3.49 13.97 7.70
CA TYR A 129 -3.36 13.41 6.36
C TYR A 129 -3.40 11.87 6.38
N ILE A 130 -2.58 11.25 7.23
CA ILE A 130 -2.52 9.79 7.39
C ILE A 130 -3.89 9.24 7.82
N GLY A 131 -4.52 9.88 8.80
CA GLY A 131 -5.84 9.48 9.28
C GLY A 131 -6.89 9.53 8.18
N LYS A 132 -7.02 10.67 7.50
CA LYS A 132 -8.06 10.88 6.50
C LYS A 132 -7.89 10.03 5.24
N ASN A 133 -6.66 9.84 4.80
CA ASN A 133 -6.41 9.18 3.51
C ASN A 133 -6.19 7.66 3.63
N TYR A 134 -5.81 7.15 4.82
CA TYR A 134 -5.51 5.73 5.01
C TYR A 134 -6.28 5.12 6.18
N ILE A 135 -5.95 5.49 7.41
CA ILE A 135 -6.39 4.76 8.60
C ILE A 135 -7.92 4.79 8.78
N ASN A 136 -8.52 5.98 8.70
CA ASN A 136 -9.96 6.17 8.97
C ASN A 136 -10.85 5.80 7.77
N VAL A 137 -10.26 5.39 6.65
CA VAL A 137 -11.00 4.87 5.48
C VAL A 137 -10.82 3.37 5.28
N GLY A 138 -10.31 2.68 6.30
CA GLY A 138 -10.20 1.22 6.34
C GLY A 138 -8.80 0.68 6.06
N GLN A 139 -7.86 1.46 5.53
CA GLN A 139 -6.46 1.04 5.33
C GLN A 139 -5.65 1.18 6.63
N ASN A 140 -6.13 0.56 7.70
CA ASN A 140 -5.62 0.73 9.07
C ASN A 140 -4.47 -0.20 9.46
N THR A 141 -3.97 -1.00 8.51
CA THR A 141 -2.76 -1.81 8.67
C THR A 141 -1.80 -1.55 7.53
N LEU A 142 -0.51 -1.84 7.71
CA LEU A 142 0.50 -1.74 6.65
C LEU A 142 0.16 -2.65 5.46
N TYR A 143 -0.41 -3.82 5.73
CA TYR A 143 -0.91 -4.73 4.71
C TYR A 143 -2.00 -4.07 3.85
N LEU A 144 -3.03 -3.50 4.47
CA LEU A 144 -4.13 -2.84 3.75
C LEU A 144 -3.70 -1.53 3.06
N GLN A 145 -2.64 -0.87 3.53
CA GLN A 145 -2.06 0.27 2.84
C GLN A 145 -1.35 -0.15 1.54
N LYS A 146 -0.76 -1.34 1.50
CA LYS A 146 -0.13 -1.89 0.30
C LYS A 146 -1.13 -2.63 -0.59
N PHE A 147 -1.93 -3.49 -0.03
CA PHE A 147 -2.89 -4.34 -0.74
C PHE A 147 -4.30 -3.91 -0.37
N ASN A 148 -4.76 -2.79 -0.93
CA ASN A 148 -6.07 -2.25 -0.58
C ASN A 148 -7.20 -3.16 -1.08
N VAL A 149 -7.61 -4.09 -0.24
CA VAL A 149 -8.76 -4.98 -0.45
C VAL A 149 -9.99 -4.54 0.34
N THR A 150 -9.96 -3.34 0.94
CA THR A 150 -11.11 -2.75 1.63
C THR A 150 -12.25 -2.51 0.64
N SER A 151 -13.48 -2.50 1.12
CA SER A 151 -14.67 -2.26 0.28
C SER A 151 -14.64 -0.89 -0.39
N LYS A 152 -14.04 0.10 0.26
CA LYS A 152 -13.87 1.44 -0.25
C LYS A 152 -12.58 1.53 -1.07
N ASN A 153 -12.70 1.81 -2.36
CA ASN A 153 -11.55 1.98 -3.25
C ASN A 153 -10.71 0.69 -3.49
N ARG A 154 -11.37 -0.48 -3.48
CA ARG A 154 -10.70 -1.77 -3.64
C ARG A 154 -9.74 -1.77 -4.83
N TYR A 155 -8.51 -2.25 -4.60
CA TYR A 155 -7.39 -2.34 -5.57
C TYR A 155 -6.83 -1.00 -6.04
N ASN A 156 -7.33 0.12 -5.54
CA ASN A 156 -6.79 1.46 -5.77
C ASN A 156 -6.15 2.02 -4.50
N HIS A 157 -5.52 3.18 -4.59
CA HIS A 157 -4.92 3.88 -3.47
C HIS A 157 -3.95 2.98 -2.68
N GLN A 158 -3.12 2.23 -3.41
CA GLN A 158 -2.09 1.37 -2.84
C GLN A 158 -0.81 2.18 -2.63
N TYR A 159 -0.29 2.10 -1.42
CA TYR A 159 0.96 2.74 -1.01
C TYR A 159 2.12 1.75 -1.13
N MET A 160 3.32 2.24 -1.45
CA MET A 160 4.55 1.46 -1.65
C MET A 160 4.58 0.64 -2.95
N GLY A 161 5.69 0.75 -3.71
CA GLY A 161 5.92 -0.02 -4.94
C GLY A 161 6.33 -1.46 -4.68
N ASN A 162 7.14 -1.70 -3.64
CA ASN A 162 7.68 -3.02 -3.31
C ASN A 162 6.62 -3.93 -2.67
N VAL A 163 6.51 -5.16 -3.14
CA VAL A 163 5.58 -6.19 -2.60
C VAL A 163 5.91 -6.56 -1.15
N GLU A 164 7.17 -6.58 -0.77
CA GLU A 164 7.62 -6.89 0.59
C GLU A 164 7.55 -5.71 1.56
N ALA A 165 7.17 -4.52 1.07
CA ALA A 165 7.14 -3.33 1.89
C ALA A 165 6.33 -3.47 3.19
N PRO A 166 5.15 -4.12 3.24
CA PRO A 166 4.42 -4.31 4.50
C PRO A 166 5.23 -5.07 5.55
N ASN A 167 5.95 -6.11 5.17
CA ASN A 167 6.81 -6.87 6.08
C ASN A 167 8.01 -6.04 6.55
N SER A 168 8.68 -5.37 5.62
CA SER A 168 9.81 -4.49 5.94
C SER A 168 9.40 -3.34 6.87
N GLU A 169 8.28 -2.67 6.57
CA GLU A 169 7.74 -1.59 7.39
C GLU A 169 7.26 -2.09 8.76
N ALA A 170 6.66 -3.29 8.83
CA ALA A 170 6.27 -3.90 10.10
C ALA A 170 7.48 -4.19 10.98
N THR A 171 8.57 -4.69 10.40
CA THR A 171 9.84 -4.93 11.10
C THR A 171 10.42 -3.63 11.64
N LYS A 172 10.47 -2.58 10.83
CA LYS A 172 10.93 -1.24 11.27
C LYS A 172 10.03 -0.68 12.38
N THR A 173 8.71 -0.81 12.23
CA THR A 173 7.75 -0.39 13.25
C THR A 173 7.98 -1.14 14.56
N ASN A 174 8.14 -2.46 14.51
CA ASN A 174 8.43 -3.29 15.67
C ASN A 174 9.74 -2.84 16.37
N THR A 175 10.77 -2.54 15.60
CA THR A 175 12.03 -1.98 16.11
C THR A 175 11.82 -0.60 16.72
N ALA A 176 11.02 0.26 16.09
CA ALA A 176 10.72 1.60 16.58
C ALA A 176 9.98 1.60 17.94
N TYR A 177 9.12 0.60 18.17
CA TYR A 177 8.47 0.43 19.48
C TYR A 177 9.45 0.05 20.62
N GLY A 178 10.62 -0.47 20.29
CA GLY A 178 11.68 -0.80 21.25
C GLY A 178 11.40 -2.07 22.06
N THR A 179 12.23 -2.32 23.06
CA THR A 179 12.14 -3.51 23.95
C THR A 179 10.94 -3.45 24.89
N ASP A 180 10.51 -2.25 25.25
CA ASP A 180 9.44 -2.02 26.24
C ASP A 180 8.03 -2.16 25.66
N LYS A 181 7.90 -2.63 24.41
CA LYS A 181 6.59 -2.78 23.73
C LYS A 181 5.63 -3.69 24.50
N ASN A 182 6.14 -4.69 25.20
CA ASN A 182 5.33 -5.63 25.98
C ASN A 182 4.70 -4.98 27.23
N GLU A 183 5.21 -3.82 27.65
CA GLU A 183 4.68 -3.02 28.76
C GLU A 183 3.68 -1.95 28.29
N MET A 184 3.46 -1.85 26.99
CA MET A 184 2.54 -0.88 26.42
C MET A 184 1.20 -1.54 26.07
N SER A 185 0.09 -0.93 26.48
CA SER A 185 -1.23 -1.34 26.02
C SER A 185 -1.37 -1.07 24.54
N MET A 186 -1.51 -2.11 23.73
CA MET A 186 -1.64 -2.05 22.27
C MET A 186 -2.88 -2.81 21.81
N VAL A 187 -3.49 -2.31 20.76
CA VAL A 187 -4.59 -2.99 20.05
C VAL A 187 -4.10 -3.27 18.63
N PHE A 188 -4.24 -4.52 18.21
CA PHE A 188 -3.86 -4.96 16.87
C PHE A 188 -5.10 -5.20 16.00
N SER A 189 -5.05 -4.74 14.75
CA SER A 189 -5.98 -5.15 13.71
C SER A 189 -5.30 -6.17 12.82
N ILE A 190 -5.84 -7.38 12.75
CA ILE A 190 -5.30 -8.48 11.95
C ILE A 190 -6.27 -8.73 10.80
N PRO A 191 -5.90 -8.43 9.53
CA PRO A 191 -6.74 -8.77 8.39
C PRO A 191 -6.87 -10.29 8.25
N VAL A 192 -8.10 -10.76 8.16
CA VAL A 192 -8.43 -12.17 7.94
C VAL A 192 -9.31 -12.26 6.70
N TYR A 193 -9.01 -13.20 5.82
CA TYR A 193 -9.83 -13.51 4.66
C TYR A 193 -10.79 -14.65 4.99
N GLU A 194 -11.97 -14.64 4.37
CA GLU A 194 -13.01 -15.64 4.58
C GLU A 194 -12.50 -17.06 4.27
N ASP A 195 -11.78 -17.20 3.15
CA ASP A 195 -11.21 -18.48 2.71
C ASP A 195 -9.68 -18.53 2.96
N MET A 196 -9.24 -18.22 4.17
CA MET A 196 -7.83 -18.38 4.54
C MET A 196 -7.43 -19.85 4.47
N PRO A 197 -6.27 -20.19 3.86
CA PRO A 197 -5.78 -21.56 3.91
C PRO A 197 -5.40 -21.96 5.35
N ASP A 198 -5.66 -23.22 5.70
CA ASP A 198 -5.36 -23.77 7.03
C ASP A 198 -3.86 -23.80 7.33
N THR A 199 -3.03 -23.80 6.31
CA THR A 199 -1.58 -23.79 6.41
C THR A 199 -0.98 -22.58 5.71
N ALA A 200 0.12 -22.06 6.25
CA ALA A 200 0.86 -20.98 5.61
C ALA A 200 1.33 -21.38 4.21
N CYS A 201 1.17 -20.49 3.24
CA CYS A 201 1.75 -20.68 1.91
C CYS A 201 3.27 -20.78 2.01
N SER A 202 3.85 -21.75 1.30
CA SER A 202 5.30 -21.88 1.23
C SER A 202 5.92 -20.61 0.63
N VAL A 203 7.04 -20.19 1.19
CA VAL A 203 7.83 -19.12 0.58
C VAL A 203 8.35 -19.62 -0.78
N PRO A 204 8.20 -18.83 -1.87
CA PRO A 204 8.75 -19.22 -3.16
C PRO A 204 10.26 -19.47 -3.07
N SER A 205 10.74 -20.62 -3.49
CA SER A 205 12.15 -20.95 -3.53
C SER A 205 12.80 -20.38 -4.80
N GLY A 206 14.06 -19.94 -4.69
CA GLY A 206 14.89 -19.63 -5.86
C GLY A 206 14.71 -18.25 -6.48
N GLY A 207 14.06 -17.30 -5.85
CA GLY A 207 13.95 -15.89 -6.31
C GLY A 207 13.14 -15.72 -7.62
N LYS A 208 12.54 -16.78 -8.16
CA LYS A 208 11.71 -16.74 -9.36
C LYS A 208 10.28 -16.31 -9.05
N ASN A 209 9.66 -15.59 -9.98
CA ASN A 209 8.30 -15.09 -9.84
C ASN A 209 7.29 -16.24 -9.88
N PRO A 210 6.48 -16.48 -8.80
CA PRO A 210 5.49 -17.56 -8.77
C PRO A 210 4.14 -17.16 -9.39
N ASN A 211 3.99 -15.94 -9.91
CA ASN A 211 2.72 -15.45 -10.41
C ASN A 211 2.30 -16.14 -11.70
N ASN A 212 1.23 -16.93 -11.61
CA ASN A 212 0.62 -17.67 -12.71
C ASN A 212 -0.82 -17.21 -13.00
N TYR A 213 -1.17 -15.97 -12.64
CA TYR A 213 -2.50 -15.42 -12.91
C TYR A 213 -2.60 -14.80 -14.29
N LEU A 214 -3.80 -14.87 -14.88
CA LEU A 214 -4.14 -14.11 -16.08
C LEU A 214 -4.51 -12.66 -15.71
N LYS A 215 -3.99 -11.71 -16.50
CA LYS A 215 -4.43 -10.32 -16.54
C LYS A 215 -5.69 -10.15 -17.39
N SER A 216 -5.83 -10.95 -18.44
CA SER A 216 -6.99 -10.95 -19.33
C SER A 216 -7.23 -12.31 -19.95
N LEU A 217 -8.52 -12.63 -20.20
CA LEU A 217 -8.99 -13.77 -20.94
C LEU A 217 -10.19 -13.34 -21.76
N SER A 218 -10.17 -13.59 -23.06
CA SER A 218 -11.26 -13.23 -23.98
C SER A 218 -11.29 -14.15 -25.20
N VAL A 219 -12.40 -14.10 -25.93
CA VAL A 219 -12.56 -14.68 -27.26
C VAL A 219 -12.88 -13.56 -28.23
N THR A 220 -12.18 -13.50 -29.36
CA THR A 220 -12.40 -12.46 -30.38
C THR A 220 -13.86 -12.50 -30.86
N ASP A 221 -14.51 -11.35 -30.95
CA ASP A 221 -15.89 -11.14 -31.42
C ASP A 221 -16.98 -11.88 -30.62
N HIS A 222 -16.62 -12.49 -29.50
CA HIS A 222 -17.55 -13.23 -28.64
C HIS A 222 -17.38 -12.88 -27.17
N ALA A 223 -18.47 -12.85 -26.41
CA ALA A 223 -18.48 -12.61 -24.99
C ALA A 223 -18.75 -13.90 -24.19
N PHE A 224 -18.08 -14.07 -23.08
CA PHE A 224 -18.42 -15.08 -22.10
C PHE A 224 -19.77 -14.75 -21.43
N ALA A 225 -20.52 -15.77 -21.04
CA ALA A 225 -21.74 -15.63 -20.24
C ALA A 225 -21.47 -14.88 -18.91
N SER A 226 -20.25 -14.99 -18.37
CA SER A 226 -19.77 -14.21 -17.22
C SER A 226 -18.43 -13.60 -17.58
N LYS A 227 -18.27 -12.30 -17.35
CA LYS A 227 -17.00 -11.59 -17.61
C LYS A 227 -15.84 -12.25 -16.87
N PHE A 228 -14.65 -12.19 -17.47
CA PHE A 228 -13.41 -12.59 -16.81
C PHE A 228 -13.20 -11.76 -15.54
N VAL A 229 -12.83 -12.42 -14.45
CA VAL A 229 -12.57 -11.79 -13.15
C VAL A 229 -11.06 -11.85 -12.87
N LEU A 230 -10.47 -10.68 -12.66
CA LEU A 230 -9.07 -10.58 -12.24
C LEU A 230 -8.90 -11.25 -10.87
N GLY A 231 -7.85 -12.08 -10.74
CA GLY A 231 -7.62 -12.85 -9.51
C GLY A 231 -8.34 -14.19 -9.45
N ASP A 232 -9.06 -14.61 -10.51
CA ASP A 232 -9.64 -15.96 -10.56
C ASP A 232 -8.54 -17.02 -10.42
N HIS A 233 -8.76 -17.93 -9.47
CA HIS A 233 -7.84 -19.03 -9.16
C HIS A 233 -7.90 -20.20 -10.16
N GLY A 234 -8.61 -20.05 -11.28
CA GLY A 234 -8.83 -21.13 -12.26
C GLY A 234 -9.95 -22.08 -11.85
N SER A 235 -10.74 -21.74 -10.84
CA SER A 235 -11.90 -22.52 -10.39
C SER A 235 -13.14 -22.29 -11.25
N LYS A 236 -13.23 -21.15 -11.94
CA LYS A 236 -14.35 -20.80 -12.81
C LYS A 236 -14.25 -21.45 -14.16
N ILE A 237 -15.40 -21.83 -14.72
CA ILE A 237 -15.53 -22.24 -16.11
C ILE A 237 -16.19 -21.10 -16.88
N TYR A 238 -15.46 -20.49 -17.80
CA TYR A 238 -15.95 -19.43 -18.67
C TYR A 238 -16.76 -20.06 -19.82
N LYS A 239 -18.06 -19.81 -19.84
CA LYS A 239 -18.99 -20.40 -20.83
C LYS A 239 -19.19 -19.44 -21.99
N LEU A 240 -19.24 -20.00 -23.21
CA LEU A 240 -19.53 -19.30 -24.44
C LEU A 240 -20.41 -20.19 -25.33
N THR A 241 -21.48 -19.63 -25.87
CA THR A 241 -22.31 -20.27 -26.90
C THR A 241 -22.14 -19.47 -28.19
N VAL A 242 -21.98 -20.16 -29.31
CA VAL A 242 -21.87 -19.59 -30.64
C VAL A 242 -22.84 -20.26 -31.60
N GLU A 243 -23.32 -19.50 -32.58
CA GLU A 243 -24.21 -19.99 -33.63
C GLU A 243 -23.56 -21.13 -34.48
N ASN A 244 -24.37 -21.95 -35.11
CA ASN A 244 -23.91 -23.03 -35.96
C ASN A 244 -22.92 -22.61 -37.06
N LYS A 245 -23.12 -21.43 -37.66
CA LYS A 245 -22.25 -20.87 -38.70
C LYS A 245 -20.80 -20.58 -38.25
N VAL A 246 -20.54 -20.48 -36.91
CA VAL A 246 -19.21 -20.19 -36.35
C VAL A 246 -18.41 -21.48 -36.28
N THR A 247 -17.49 -21.68 -37.19
CA THR A 247 -16.65 -22.91 -37.30
C THR A 247 -15.34 -22.80 -36.53
N SER A 248 -14.92 -21.61 -36.13
CA SER A 248 -13.71 -21.42 -35.32
C SER A 248 -13.84 -20.20 -34.41
N ILE A 249 -13.04 -20.17 -33.34
CA ILE A 249 -12.89 -19.03 -32.42
C ILE A 249 -11.43 -18.75 -32.19
N LYS A 250 -11.08 -17.51 -31.80
CA LYS A 250 -9.74 -17.16 -31.35
C LYS A 250 -9.71 -16.80 -29.87
N ILE A 251 -9.03 -17.64 -29.07
CA ILE A 251 -8.84 -17.41 -27.65
C ILE A 251 -7.62 -16.51 -27.44
N ASN A 252 -7.79 -15.43 -26.68
CA ASN A 252 -6.74 -14.50 -26.30
C ASN A 252 -6.59 -14.50 -24.77
N ALA A 253 -5.35 -14.52 -24.30
CA ALA A 253 -5.04 -14.40 -22.88
C ALA A 253 -3.68 -13.72 -22.69
N LYS A 254 -3.56 -12.97 -21.58
CA LYS A 254 -2.30 -12.36 -21.16
C LYS A 254 -2.10 -12.66 -19.68
N ALA A 255 -0.90 -13.07 -19.31
CA ALA A 255 -0.51 -13.23 -17.90
C ALA A 255 -0.30 -11.88 -17.22
N VAL A 256 -0.40 -11.85 -15.88
CA VAL A 256 -0.03 -10.70 -15.05
C VAL A 256 1.48 -10.50 -15.06
N SER A 257 2.24 -11.59 -14.89
CA SER A 257 3.70 -11.56 -14.95
C SER A 257 4.17 -11.68 -16.40
N THR A 258 5.11 -10.84 -16.81
CA THR A 258 5.79 -10.93 -18.12
C THR A 258 6.68 -12.16 -18.24
N GLU A 259 7.12 -12.72 -17.12
CA GLU A 259 7.96 -13.93 -17.02
C GLU A 259 7.14 -15.22 -17.05
N ALA A 260 5.80 -15.13 -17.05
CA ALA A 260 4.95 -16.31 -17.13
C ALA A 260 4.63 -16.67 -18.59
N ALA A 261 4.69 -17.97 -18.90
CA ALA A 261 4.30 -18.50 -20.19
C ALA A 261 2.80 -18.82 -20.22
N VAL A 262 2.13 -18.45 -21.33
CA VAL A 262 0.71 -18.74 -21.56
C VAL A 262 0.59 -19.65 -22.78
N THR A 263 -0.11 -20.78 -22.63
CA THR A 263 -0.40 -21.72 -23.71
C THR A 263 -1.89 -22.02 -23.81
N GLY A 264 -2.34 -22.65 -24.89
CA GLY A 264 -3.76 -22.96 -25.12
C GLY A 264 -4.56 -21.82 -25.75
N THR A 265 -3.93 -20.69 -26.09
CA THR A 265 -4.50 -19.58 -26.85
C THR A 265 -4.53 -19.84 -28.35
N GLY A 266 -4.97 -18.84 -29.13
CA GLY A 266 -5.02 -18.89 -30.61
C GLY A 266 -6.33 -19.46 -31.14
N VAL A 267 -6.33 -19.76 -32.44
CA VAL A 267 -7.50 -20.28 -33.16
C VAL A 267 -7.83 -21.73 -32.71
N LYS A 268 -9.12 -21.98 -32.54
CA LYS A 268 -9.68 -23.30 -32.18
C LYS A 268 -10.82 -23.63 -33.11
N GLU A 269 -10.69 -24.71 -33.86
CA GLU A 269 -11.78 -25.25 -34.67
C GLU A 269 -12.89 -25.82 -33.78
N LEU A 270 -14.12 -25.59 -34.17
CA LEU A 270 -15.33 -25.98 -33.44
C LEU A 270 -16.12 -27.04 -34.23
N ALA A 271 -16.24 -28.23 -33.65
CA ALA A 271 -17.30 -29.16 -34.03
C ALA A 271 -18.63 -28.70 -33.39
N VAL A 272 -19.77 -29.11 -33.97
CA VAL A 272 -21.09 -28.92 -33.34
C VAL A 272 -21.13 -29.63 -31.98
N GLY A 273 -21.80 -29.01 -31.01
CA GLY A 273 -21.85 -29.48 -29.63
C GLY A 273 -20.89 -28.74 -28.70
N THR A 274 -20.57 -29.36 -27.59
CA THR A 274 -19.84 -28.68 -26.49
C THR A 274 -18.42 -29.24 -26.33
N LYS A 275 -17.43 -28.32 -26.27
CA LYS A 275 -16.03 -28.65 -26.00
C LYS A 275 -15.42 -27.73 -24.97
N THR A 276 -14.53 -28.25 -24.12
CA THR A 276 -13.80 -27.45 -23.13
C THR A 276 -12.35 -27.28 -23.60
N TYR A 277 -11.93 -26.02 -23.67
CA TYR A 277 -10.56 -25.61 -23.96
C TYR A 277 -9.89 -25.17 -22.66
N THR A 278 -8.59 -25.40 -22.55
CA THR A 278 -7.79 -24.99 -21.37
C THR A 278 -6.70 -24.01 -21.79
N VAL A 279 -6.70 -22.86 -21.14
CA VAL A 279 -5.57 -21.92 -21.16
C VAL A 279 -4.72 -22.22 -19.94
N LYS A 280 -3.45 -22.59 -20.16
CA LYS A 280 -2.50 -22.91 -19.10
C LYS A 280 -1.52 -21.76 -18.94
N VAL A 281 -1.32 -21.29 -17.70
CA VAL A 281 -0.29 -20.31 -17.33
C VAL A 281 0.76 -21.00 -16.48
N THR A 282 2.01 -20.92 -16.90
CA THR A 282 3.16 -21.44 -16.14
C THR A 282 3.99 -20.24 -15.69
N SER A 283 4.14 -20.04 -14.38
CA SER A 283 4.97 -18.99 -13.82
C SER A 283 6.46 -19.26 -14.06
N GLU A 284 7.31 -18.26 -13.88
CA GLU A 284 8.77 -18.40 -13.93
C GLU A 284 9.28 -19.48 -12.93
N SER A 285 8.65 -19.58 -11.76
CA SER A 285 8.97 -20.61 -10.76
C SER A 285 8.46 -22.01 -11.09
N GLY A 286 7.75 -22.20 -12.21
CA GLY A 286 7.20 -23.47 -12.63
C GLY A 286 5.80 -23.79 -12.11
N SER A 287 5.20 -22.93 -11.28
CA SER A 287 3.82 -23.13 -10.81
C SER A 287 2.83 -23.00 -11.97
N VAL A 288 1.84 -23.89 -12.02
CA VAL A 288 0.87 -23.97 -13.13
C VAL A 288 -0.53 -23.62 -12.66
N ARG A 289 -1.26 -22.86 -13.49
CA ARG A 289 -2.68 -22.57 -13.33
C ARG A 289 -3.42 -22.79 -14.64
N ASN A 290 -4.60 -23.41 -14.56
CA ASN A 290 -5.43 -23.73 -15.71
C ASN A 290 -6.74 -22.93 -15.66
N TYR A 291 -7.11 -22.29 -16.76
CA TYR A 291 -8.39 -21.63 -16.97
C TYR A 291 -9.20 -22.38 -18.00
N LYS A 292 -10.42 -22.76 -17.67
CA LYS A 292 -11.30 -23.57 -18.51
C LYS A 292 -12.32 -22.70 -19.24
N ILE A 293 -12.42 -22.87 -20.55
CA ILE A 293 -13.41 -22.24 -21.42
C ILE A 293 -14.28 -23.34 -22.01
N LYS A 294 -15.55 -23.36 -21.63
CA LYS A 294 -16.54 -24.29 -22.20
C LYS A 294 -17.27 -23.60 -23.33
N VAL A 295 -17.05 -24.06 -24.55
CA VAL A 295 -17.65 -23.53 -25.77
C VAL A 295 -18.70 -24.49 -26.27
N THR A 296 -19.91 -24.00 -26.56
CA THR A 296 -21.00 -24.73 -27.19
C THR A 296 -21.25 -24.11 -28.56
N ARG A 297 -21.08 -24.88 -29.64
CA ARG A 297 -21.53 -24.54 -30.97
C ARG A 297 -22.90 -25.18 -31.19
N GLU A 298 -23.89 -24.36 -31.50
CA GLU A 298 -25.28 -24.78 -31.66
C GLU A 298 -25.44 -25.76 -32.87
N GLU A 299 -26.46 -26.55 -32.82
CA GLU A 299 -26.92 -27.38 -33.94
C GLU A 299 -27.58 -26.46 -34.99
N ALA A 300 -27.75 -26.95 -36.24
CA ALA A 300 -28.36 -26.18 -37.34
C ALA A 300 -29.87 -25.96 -37.12
#